data_accc567254f24f8f4a991a8f89e18583
#
_entry.id   accc567254f24f8f4a991a8f89e18583
#
_cell.length_a   1.000
_cell.length_b   1.000
_cell.length_c   1.000
_cell.angle_alpha   90.00
_cell.angle_beta   90.00
_cell.angle_gamma   90.00
#
_symmetry.space_group_name_H-M   'P 1'
#
loop_
_entity.id
_entity.type
_entity.pdbx_description
1 polymer ?
#
loop_
_entity_poly.entity_id
_entity_poly.type
_entity_poly.pdbx_seq_one_letter_code
_entity_poly.pdbx_strand_id
1 'polypeptide(L)'
;MTPSDIAIEPLTPQRLPDFLDFFEHRAFTDNPRWQSCWCHFPHADHATVVWKERSSAENRAASCTRIENGTMTGWLAYAGTAPDAPAIGWCNAGPRRFIEGLFDEPEPLADRIGAIACFVIAPAWRGKRIATALLDAACAGLRAQGFAWAEGYPRADTANAGEAHHGPLAMYTAAGFEVIKTEPDGGLTVRKRLVAP
;
A
#
# COMPACT_ATOMS: atom_id res chain seq x y z
N MET A 1 -18.04 -15.21 5.41
CA MET A 1 -16.62 -15.37 5.79
C MET A 1 -16.32 -14.33 6.85
N THR A 2 -15.83 -14.74 7.98
CA THR A 2 -15.37 -13.89 9.08
C THR A 2 -13.93 -13.43 8.82
N PRO A 3 -13.41 -12.37 9.48
CA PRO A 3 -12.01 -11.98 9.39
C PRO A 3 -11.01 -13.11 9.70
N SER A 4 -11.44 -14.16 10.42
CA SER A 4 -10.66 -15.37 10.73
C SER A 4 -10.37 -16.27 9.53
N ASP A 5 -11.02 -16.01 8.38
CA ASP A 5 -10.86 -16.82 7.17
C ASP A 5 -9.90 -16.20 6.16
N ILE A 6 -9.14 -15.17 6.55
CA ILE A 6 -8.20 -14.44 5.67
C ILE A 6 -6.77 -14.70 6.16
N ALA A 7 -5.88 -15.12 5.25
CA ALA A 7 -4.45 -15.09 5.49
C ALA A 7 -3.84 -13.78 4.98
N ILE A 8 -2.87 -13.24 5.71
CA ILE A 8 -2.10 -12.07 5.26
C ILE A 8 -0.62 -12.42 5.29
N GLU A 9 0.02 -12.27 4.16
CA GLU A 9 1.40 -12.68 3.95
C GLU A 9 2.24 -11.53 3.38
N PRO A 10 3.51 -11.40 3.79
CA PRO A 10 4.41 -10.42 3.19
C PRO A 10 4.66 -10.75 1.72
N LEU A 11 4.72 -9.72 0.88
CA LEU A 11 5.15 -9.88 -0.50
C LEU A 11 6.65 -10.19 -0.53
N THR A 12 6.98 -11.28 -1.20
CA THR A 12 8.35 -11.72 -1.48
C THR A 12 8.49 -11.97 -2.98
N PRO A 13 9.72 -12.10 -3.54
CA PRO A 13 9.89 -12.49 -4.94
C PRO A 13 9.16 -13.78 -5.32
N GLN A 14 9.02 -14.73 -4.38
CA GLN A 14 8.31 -15.99 -4.59
C GLN A 14 6.78 -15.79 -4.74
N ARG A 15 6.24 -14.68 -4.19
CA ARG A 15 4.82 -14.30 -4.31
C ARG A 15 4.55 -13.30 -5.44
N LEU A 16 5.53 -13.01 -6.28
CA LEU A 16 5.33 -12.19 -7.48
C LEU A 16 4.21 -12.73 -8.38
N PRO A 17 4.08 -14.05 -8.62
CA PRO A 17 2.95 -14.58 -9.39
C PRO A 17 1.58 -14.25 -8.77
N ASP A 18 1.45 -14.30 -7.45
CA ASP A 18 0.19 -13.97 -6.74
C ASP A 18 -0.16 -12.48 -6.87
N PHE A 19 0.85 -11.60 -6.79
CA PHE A 19 0.69 -10.17 -7.01
C PHE A 19 0.21 -9.89 -8.45
N LEU A 20 0.84 -10.51 -9.44
CA LEU A 20 0.47 -10.34 -10.85
C LEU A 20 -0.95 -10.84 -11.11
N ASP A 21 -1.29 -12.05 -10.68
CA ASP A 21 -2.60 -12.65 -10.83
C ASP A 21 -3.70 -11.81 -10.15
N PHE A 22 -3.41 -11.22 -8.97
CA PHE A 22 -4.33 -10.29 -8.31
C PHE A 22 -4.57 -9.03 -9.14
N PHE A 23 -3.52 -8.38 -9.62
CA PHE A 23 -3.64 -7.14 -10.39
C PHE A 23 -4.23 -7.37 -11.78
N GLU A 24 -3.95 -8.50 -12.42
CA GLU A 24 -4.46 -8.85 -13.76
C GLU A 24 -5.96 -9.20 -13.74
N HIS A 25 -6.43 -9.87 -12.69
CA HIS A 25 -7.74 -10.53 -12.74
C HIS A 25 -8.74 -10.09 -11.69
N ARG A 26 -8.33 -9.45 -10.56
CA ARG A 26 -9.23 -9.20 -9.43
C ARG A 26 -9.24 -7.78 -8.89
N ALA A 27 -8.11 -7.07 -8.94
CA ALA A 27 -7.94 -5.79 -8.29
C ALA A 27 -8.90 -4.69 -8.79
N PHE A 28 -9.12 -4.63 -10.09
CA PHE A 28 -9.77 -3.50 -10.76
C PHE A 28 -10.89 -3.93 -11.71
N THR A 29 -11.61 -5.00 -11.40
CA THR A 29 -12.71 -5.51 -12.25
C THR A 29 -13.85 -4.50 -12.42
N ASP A 30 -14.00 -3.55 -11.50
CA ASP A 30 -14.97 -2.44 -11.55
C ASP A 30 -14.37 -1.15 -12.10
N ASN A 31 -13.04 -1.02 -12.21
CA ASN A 31 -12.37 0.14 -12.78
C ASN A 31 -11.05 -0.23 -13.48
N PRO A 32 -11.13 -0.79 -14.70
CA PRO A 32 -9.94 -1.26 -15.44
C PRO A 32 -8.88 -0.18 -15.71
N ARG A 33 -9.26 1.11 -15.69
CA ARG A 33 -8.32 2.22 -15.91
C ARG A 33 -7.22 2.29 -14.85
N TRP A 34 -7.51 1.85 -13.62
CA TRP A 34 -6.54 1.90 -12.51
C TRP A 34 -5.54 0.74 -12.54
N GLN A 35 -5.83 -0.31 -13.32
CA GLN A 35 -4.92 -1.42 -13.50
C GLN A 35 -3.56 -0.98 -14.06
N SER A 36 -3.54 0.10 -14.85
CA SER A 36 -2.30 0.62 -15.45
C SER A 36 -1.26 1.08 -14.41
N CYS A 37 -1.67 1.35 -13.18
CA CYS A 37 -0.77 1.81 -12.12
C CYS A 37 0.19 0.71 -11.64
N TRP A 38 -0.26 -0.56 -11.55
CA TRP A 38 0.51 -1.67 -10.96
C TRP A 38 1.14 -1.34 -9.60
N CYS A 39 0.54 -0.44 -8.86
CA CYS A 39 1.03 0.17 -7.64
C CYS A 39 2.44 0.77 -7.74
N HIS A 40 2.89 1.11 -8.97
CA HIS A 40 4.21 1.68 -9.24
C HIS A 40 4.28 3.19 -8.96
N PHE A 41 3.15 3.90 -9.01
CA PHE A 41 3.10 5.35 -8.83
C PHE A 41 3.92 5.86 -7.61
N PRO A 42 3.79 5.28 -6.40
CA PRO A 42 4.56 5.73 -5.26
C PRO A 42 6.08 5.57 -5.38
N HIS A 43 6.52 4.72 -6.29
CA HIS A 43 7.93 4.38 -6.49
C HIS A 43 8.57 5.06 -7.70
N ALA A 44 7.79 5.81 -8.47
CA ALA A 44 8.30 6.54 -9.62
C ALA A 44 9.01 7.81 -9.15
N ASP A 45 10.09 8.18 -9.83
CA ASP A 45 10.73 9.49 -9.68
C ASP A 45 9.95 10.52 -10.50
N HIS A 46 9.02 11.21 -9.85
CA HIS A 46 8.15 12.21 -10.50
C HIS A 46 8.88 13.48 -10.96
N ALA A 47 10.13 13.68 -10.55
CA ALA A 47 10.95 14.77 -11.08
C ALA A 47 11.46 14.48 -12.50
N THR A 48 11.63 13.20 -12.83
CA THR A 48 12.20 12.78 -14.13
C THR A 48 11.20 12.01 -15.01
N VAL A 49 10.10 11.50 -14.44
CA VAL A 49 9.12 10.66 -15.11
C VAL A 49 7.81 11.40 -15.31
N VAL A 50 7.38 11.58 -16.57
CA VAL A 50 6.04 12.07 -16.90
C VAL A 50 5.06 10.90 -16.77
N TRP A 51 4.41 10.79 -15.60
CA TRP A 51 3.53 9.66 -15.28
C TRP A 51 2.45 9.37 -16.33
N LYS A 52 1.85 10.41 -16.89
CA LYS A 52 0.76 10.30 -17.89
C LYS A 52 1.20 9.64 -19.21
N GLU A 53 2.49 9.60 -19.48
CA GLU A 53 3.07 9.02 -20.70
C GLU A 53 3.46 7.56 -20.51
N ARG A 54 3.46 7.06 -19.27
CA ARG A 54 3.81 5.67 -18.97
C ARG A 54 2.70 4.72 -19.36
N SER A 55 3.07 3.66 -20.06
CA SER A 55 2.19 2.56 -20.38
C SER A 55 1.99 1.60 -19.20
N SER A 56 0.90 0.85 -19.21
CA SER A 56 0.64 -0.23 -18.25
C SER A 56 1.75 -1.28 -18.25
N ALA A 57 2.31 -1.61 -19.42
CA ALA A 57 3.39 -2.58 -19.55
C ALA A 57 4.68 -2.11 -18.87
N GLU A 58 5.05 -0.84 -19.03
CA GLU A 58 6.22 -0.26 -18.35
C GLU A 58 6.04 -0.24 -16.83
N ASN A 59 4.85 0.10 -16.34
CA ASN A 59 4.57 0.10 -14.91
C ASN A 59 4.60 -1.32 -14.34
N ARG A 60 4.03 -2.30 -15.07
CA ARG A 60 4.10 -3.72 -14.70
C ARG A 60 5.55 -4.20 -14.59
N ALA A 61 6.36 -3.95 -15.62
CA ALA A 61 7.76 -4.36 -15.65
C ALA A 61 8.56 -3.73 -14.51
N ALA A 62 8.35 -2.42 -14.25
CA ALA A 62 9.01 -1.72 -13.16
C ALA A 62 8.61 -2.27 -11.78
N SER A 63 7.33 -2.62 -11.58
CA SER A 63 6.87 -3.25 -10.33
C SER A 63 7.47 -4.65 -10.15
N CYS A 64 7.52 -5.47 -11.20
CA CYS A 64 8.20 -6.77 -11.15
C CYS A 64 9.65 -6.63 -10.70
N THR A 65 10.42 -5.76 -11.38
CA THR A 65 11.83 -5.51 -11.04
C THR A 65 11.99 -5.06 -9.57
N ARG A 66 11.11 -4.17 -9.10
CA ARG A 66 11.18 -3.70 -7.71
C ARG A 66 10.81 -4.77 -6.68
N ILE A 67 9.87 -5.65 -6.99
CA ILE A 67 9.52 -6.80 -6.13
C ILE A 67 10.70 -7.77 -6.08
N GLU A 68 11.29 -8.11 -7.23
CA GLU A 68 12.43 -9.02 -7.34
C GLU A 68 13.66 -8.53 -6.58
N ASN A 69 13.94 -7.23 -6.60
CA ASN A 69 15.08 -6.63 -5.89
C ASN A 69 14.75 -6.11 -4.47
N GLY A 70 13.49 -6.31 -3.99
CA GLY A 70 13.08 -5.95 -2.64
C GLY A 70 12.89 -4.45 -2.39
N THR A 71 12.77 -3.61 -3.44
CA THR A 71 12.51 -2.16 -3.31
C THR A 71 11.02 -1.79 -3.44
N MET A 72 10.15 -2.77 -3.69
CA MET A 72 8.71 -2.69 -3.55
C MET A 72 8.27 -3.84 -2.65
N THR A 73 7.79 -3.51 -1.47
CA THR A 73 7.38 -4.45 -0.43
C THR A 73 5.94 -4.17 0.01
N GLY A 74 5.37 -5.07 0.78
CA GLY A 74 4.01 -4.93 1.28
C GLY A 74 3.42 -6.25 1.71
N TRP A 75 2.09 -6.31 1.77
CA TRP A 75 1.34 -7.49 2.22
C TRP A 75 0.19 -7.81 1.26
N LEU A 76 0.05 -9.10 0.97
CA LEU A 76 -1.10 -9.65 0.24
C LEU A 76 -2.08 -10.27 1.23
N ALA A 77 -3.37 -10.02 1.04
CA ALA A 77 -4.45 -10.72 1.74
C ALA A 77 -5.02 -11.80 0.82
N TYR A 78 -5.23 -13.00 1.35
CA TYR A 78 -5.73 -14.18 0.64
C TYR A 78 -7.11 -14.60 1.14
N ALA A 79 -7.94 -15.15 0.25
CA ALA A 79 -9.27 -15.64 0.58
C ALA A 79 -9.23 -17.01 1.25
N GLY A 80 -8.46 -17.15 2.32
CA GLY A 80 -8.28 -18.39 3.06
C GLY A 80 -6.81 -18.70 3.34
N THR A 81 -6.56 -19.84 3.97
CA THR A 81 -5.23 -20.33 4.35
C THR A 81 -4.72 -21.47 3.46
N ALA A 82 -5.52 -21.88 2.47
CA ALA A 82 -5.12 -22.93 1.52
C ALA A 82 -3.95 -22.42 0.64
N PRO A 83 -3.02 -23.31 0.22
CA PRO A 83 -1.87 -22.92 -0.58
C PRO A 83 -2.20 -22.25 -1.92
N ASP A 84 -3.38 -22.56 -2.47
CA ASP A 84 -3.94 -22.04 -3.72
C ASP A 84 -5.00 -20.94 -3.51
N ALA A 85 -5.15 -20.43 -2.28
CA ALA A 85 -6.09 -19.36 -1.99
C ALA A 85 -5.74 -18.11 -2.83
N PRO A 86 -6.72 -17.52 -3.55
CA PRO A 86 -6.44 -16.35 -4.38
C PRO A 86 -6.17 -15.11 -3.52
N ALA A 87 -5.25 -14.27 -3.97
CA ALA A 87 -5.05 -12.95 -3.39
C ALA A 87 -6.27 -12.06 -3.68
N ILE A 88 -6.75 -11.34 -2.66
CA ILE A 88 -7.96 -10.51 -2.65
C ILE A 88 -7.72 -9.08 -2.21
N GLY A 89 -6.51 -8.79 -1.74
CA GLY A 89 -6.11 -7.47 -1.30
C GLY A 89 -4.60 -7.29 -1.28
N TRP A 90 -4.18 -6.06 -1.40
CA TRP A 90 -2.80 -5.61 -1.41
C TRP A 90 -2.64 -4.36 -0.55
N CYS A 91 -1.54 -4.28 0.19
CA CYS A 91 -1.07 -3.09 0.88
C CYS A 91 0.38 -2.82 0.46
N ASN A 92 0.63 -1.71 -0.22
CA ASN A 92 1.98 -1.23 -0.51
C ASN A 92 2.55 -0.57 0.74
N ALA A 93 3.50 -1.22 1.38
CA ALA A 93 4.14 -0.66 2.56
C ALA A 93 5.58 -1.16 2.71
N GLY A 94 6.48 -0.25 3.08
CA GLY A 94 7.91 -0.53 3.20
C GLY A 94 8.69 0.70 3.65
N PRO A 95 10.04 0.67 3.53
CA PRO A 95 10.88 1.82 3.86
C PRO A 95 10.45 3.10 3.13
N ARG A 96 10.27 4.20 3.85
CA ARG A 96 9.85 5.49 3.26
C ARG A 96 10.78 5.96 2.15
N ARG A 97 12.08 5.70 2.25
CA ARG A 97 13.07 6.01 1.19
C ARG A 97 12.75 5.38 -0.17
N PHE A 98 11.90 4.35 -0.25
CA PHE A 98 11.51 3.75 -1.53
C PHE A 98 10.41 4.51 -2.27
N ILE A 99 9.80 5.50 -1.61
CA ILE A 99 8.74 6.35 -2.16
C ILE A 99 9.04 7.85 -2.01
N GLU A 100 10.32 8.22 -1.83
CA GLU A 100 10.72 9.62 -1.65
C GLU A 100 10.35 10.53 -2.81
N GLY A 101 10.26 9.99 -4.02
CA GLY A 101 9.81 10.73 -5.20
C GLY A 101 8.37 11.26 -5.14
N LEU A 102 7.59 10.88 -4.12
CA LEU A 102 6.26 11.46 -3.85
C LEU A 102 6.30 12.77 -3.07
N PHE A 103 7.45 13.17 -2.54
CA PHE A 103 7.54 14.28 -1.60
C PHE A 103 8.48 15.36 -2.12
N ASP A 104 8.06 16.62 -1.96
CA ASP A 104 8.87 17.78 -2.35
C ASP A 104 10.02 18.04 -1.38
N GLU A 105 9.89 17.59 -0.12
CA GLU A 105 10.86 17.82 0.93
C GLU A 105 11.39 16.50 1.50
N PRO A 106 12.72 16.39 1.77
CA PRO A 106 13.30 15.23 2.40
C PRO A 106 12.85 15.10 3.86
N GLU A 107 12.57 13.88 4.31
CA GLU A 107 12.27 13.57 5.71
C GLU A 107 13.56 13.13 6.44
N PRO A 108 14.04 13.87 7.44
CA PRO A 108 15.29 13.52 8.15
C PRO A 108 15.24 12.15 8.85
N LEU A 109 14.03 11.65 9.14
CA LEU A 109 13.82 10.36 9.78
C LEU A 109 13.43 9.25 8.78
N ALA A 110 13.56 9.45 7.46
CA ALA A 110 13.10 8.53 6.43
C ALA A 110 13.57 7.07 6.64
N ASP A 111 14.80 6.86 7.11
CA ASP A 111 15.34 5.54 7.42
C ASP A 111 14.71 4.86 8.65
N ARG A 112 13.98 5.60 9.46
CA ARG A 112 13.27 5.10 10.65
C ARG A 112 11.78 4.96 10.44
N ILE A 113 11.27 5.31 9.26
CA ILE A 113 9.85 5.33 8.92
C ILE A 113 9.55 4.24 7.92
N GLY A 114 8.57 3.39 8.26
CA GLY A 114 7.86 2.54 7.31
C GLY A 114 6.65 3.28 6.76
N ALA A 115 6.58 3.46 5.46
CA ALA A 115 5.49 4.16 4.77
C ALA A 115 4.44 3.17 4.27
N ILE A 116 3.16 3.54 4.39
CA ILE A 116 1.99 2.80 3.91
C ILE A 116 1.36 3.65 2.82
N ALA A 117 1.64 3.30 1.56
CA ALA A 117 1.36 4.16 0.42
C ALA A 117 0.01 3.90 -0.24
N CYS A 118 -0.44 2.65 -0.29
CA CYS A 118 -1.62 2.30 -1.07
C CYS A 118 -2.28 1.01 -0.56
N PHE A 119 -3.62 0.96 -0.62
CA PHE A 119 -4.40 -0.27 -0.47
C PHE A 119 -5.20 -0.52 -1.75
N VAL A 120 -5.21 -1.77 -2.19
CA VAL A 120 -6.08 -2.24 -3.27
C VAL A 120 -6.83 -3.46 -2.77
N ILE A 121 -8.17 -3.37 -2.74
CA ILE A 121 -9.03 -4.49 -2.33
C ILE A 121 -9.93 -4.86 -3.51
N ALA A 122 -9.97 -6.13 -3.84
CA ALA A 122 -10.86 -6.66 -4.88
C ALA A 122 -12.32 -6.24 -4.60
N PRO A 123 -13.10 -5.78 -5.60
CA PRO A 123 -14.43 -5.18 -5.40
C PRO A 123 -15.38 -6.04 -4.55
N ALA A 124 -15.41 -7.35 -4.80
CA ALA A 124 -16.25 -8.30 -4.06
C ALA A 124 -15.87 -8.46 -2.58
N TRP A 125 -14.70 -7.92 -2.18
CA TRP A 125 -14.14 -8.04 -0.83
C TRP A 125 -14.09 -6.72 -0.07
N ARG A 126 -14.50 -5.61 -0.67
CA ARG A 126 -14.61 -4.31 0.00
C ARG A 126 -15.67 -4.33 1.11
N GLY A 127 -15.53 -3.45 2.09
CA GLY A 127 -16.44 -3.39 3.24
C GLY A 127 -16.29 -4.51 4.27
N LYS A 128 -15.35 -5.45 4.07
CA LYS A 128 -15.10 -6.61 4.95
C LYS A 128 -13.88 -6.43 5.86
N ARG A 129 -13.43 -5.20 6.10
CA ARG A 129 -12.29 -4.85 6.97
C ARG A 129 -10.93 -5.41 6.53
N ILE A 130 -10.77 -5.81 5.27
CA ILE A 130 -9.50 -6.35 4.74
C ILE A 130 -8.41 -5.28 4.77
N ALA A 131 -8.73 -4.02 4.41
CA ALA A 131 -7.76 -2.94 4.50
C ALA A 131 -7.28 -2.70 5.94
N THR A 132 -8.17 -2.83 6.95
CA THR A 132 -7.80 -2.73 8.37
C THR A 132 -6.84 -3.87 8.76
N ALA A 133 -7.13 -5.10 8.37
CA ALA A 133 -6.27 -6.24 8.66
C ALA A 133 -4.90 -6.13 7.96
N LEU A 134 -4.87 -5.60 6.73
CA LEU A 134 -3.63 -5.29 6.01
C LEU A 134 -2.83 -4.18 6.71
N LEU A 135 -3.49 -3.14 7.23
CA LEU A 135 -2.84 -2.07 8.00
C LEU A 135 -2.20 -2.63 9.29
N ASP A 136 -2.91 -3.50 10.00
CA ASP A 136 -2.40 -4.14 11.22
C ASP A 136 -1.18 -5.01 10.90
N ALA A 137 -1.24 -5.83 9.85
CA ALA A 137 -0.13 -6.66 9.40
C ALA A 137 1.07 -5.82 8.96
N ALA A 138 0.84 -4.72 8.22
CA ALA A 138 1.88 -3.78 7.82
C ALA A 138 2.56 -3.16 9.04
N CYS A 139 1.81 -2.67 10.03
CA CYS A 139 2.36 -2.13 11.26
C CYS A 139 3.19 -3.17 12.04
N ALA A 140 2.69 -4.39 12.16
CA ALA A 140 3.40 -5.47 12.84
C ALA A 140 4.70 -5.85 12.10
N GLY A 141 4.65 -5.98 10.78
CA GLY A 141 5.81 -6.31 9.97
C GLY A 141 6.86 -5.19 9.93
N LEU A 142 6.45 -3.93 9.81
CA LEU A 142 7.37 -2.78 9.89
C LEU A 142 8.03 -2.70 11.26
N ARG A 143 7.28 -2.95 12.34
CA ARG A 143 7.86 -3.04 13.69
C ARG A 143 8.90 -4.16 13.80
N ALA A 144 8.60 -5.34 13.26
CA ALA A 144 9.53 -6.47 13.28
C ALA A 144 10.82 -6.19 12.49
N GLN A 145 10.74 -5.34 11.46
CA GLN A 145 11.88 -4.84 10.69
C GLN A 145 12.67 -3.73 11.40
N GLY A 146 12.22 -3.26 12.58
CA GLY A 146 12.92 -2.26 13.37
C GLY A 146 12.57 -0.81 13.07
N PHE A 147 11.53 -0.55 12.25
CA PHE A 147 11.05 0.81 12.04
C PHE A 147 10.47 1.41 13.31
N ALA A 148 10.83 2.64 13.62
CA ALA A 148 10.33 3.35 14.80
C ALA A 148 8.90 3.87 14.59
N TRP A 149 8.55 4.17 13.35
CA TRP A 149 7.30 4.81 12.95
C TRP A 149 6.67 4.12 11.76
N ALA A 150 5.34 4.07 11.74
CA ALA A 150 4.53 3.85 10.54
C ALA A 150 3.91 5.18 10.12
N GLU A 151 3.91 5.46 8.81
CA GLU A 151 3.36 6.67 8.23
C GLU A 151 2.40 6.31 7.09
N GLY A 152 1.27 7.01 7.01
CA GLY A 152 0.26 6.85 5.97
C GLY A 152 -0.18 8.21 5.44
N TYR A 153 -0.86 8.21 4.28
CA TYR A 153 -1.16 9.42 3.50
C TYR A 153 -2.63 9.51 3.10
N PRO A 154 -3.58 9.42 4.05
CA PRO A 154 -5.00 9.54 3.73
C PRO A 154 -5.35 10.96 3.26
N ARG A 155 -6.54 11.12 2.65
CA ARG A 155 -7.12 12.43 2.41
C ARG A 155 -8.19 12.72 3.46
N ALA A 156 -8.36 14.02 3.78
CA ALA A 156 -9.39 14.47 4.72
C ALA A 156 -10.79 14.10 4.21
N ASP A 157 -11.03 14.31 2.90
CA ASP A 157 -12.26 13.97 2.22
C ASP A 157 -11.98 13.01 1.05
N THR A 158 -12.54 11.82 1.11
CA THR A 158 -12.52 10.86 0.00
C THR A 158 -13.87 10.88 -0.71
N ALA A 159 -13.99 11.71 -1.75
CA ALA A 159 -15.23 11.83 -2.52
C ALA A 159 -15.53 10.61 -3.40
N ASN A 160 -14.52 9.80 -3.70
CA ASN A 160 -14.66 8.62 -4.55
C ASN A 160 -13.69 7.50 -4.19
N ALA A 161 -13.97 6.29 -4.70
CA ALA A 161 -13.16 5.10 -4.43
C ALA A 161 -11.71 5.20 -4.95
N GLY A 162 -11.42 6.09 -5.94
CA GLY A 162 -10.07 6.32 -6.45
C GLY A 162 -9.17 7.01 -5.45
N GLU A 163 -9.73 7.96 -4.72
CA GLU A 163 -9.02 8.68 -3.66
C GLU A 163 -8.89 7.83 -2.39
N ALA A 164 -9.74 6.81 -2.24
CA ALA A 164 -9.74 5.91 -1.10
C ALA A 164 -8.57 4.90 -1.10
N HIS A 165 -7.72 4.86 -2.15
CA HIS A 165 -6.60 3.92 -2.22
C HIS A 165 -5.51 4.19 -1.16
N HIS A 166 -5.47 5.37 -0.57
CA HIS A 166 -4.60 5.64 0.59
C HIS A 166 -5.20 5.15 1.92
N GLY A 167 -6.43 4.65 1.92
CA GLY A 167 -7.20 4.29 3.10
C GLY A 167 -7.89 5.50 3.75
N PRO A 168 -9.06 5.30 4.38
CA PRO A 168 -9.79 6.38 5.05
C PRO A 168 -9.08 6.80 6.34
N LEU A 169 -9.10 8.11 6.66
CA LEU A 169 -8.52 8.65 7.90
C LEU A 169 -9.03 7.91 9.15
N ALA A 170 -10.33 7.59 9.19
CA ALA A 170 -10.94 6.88 10.33
C ALA A 170 -10.29 5.51 10.61
N MET A 171 -9.82 4.79 9.57
CA MET A 171 -9.11 3.52 9.74
C MET A 171 -7.76 3.73 10.45
N TYR A 172 -7.01 4.74 10.04
CA TYR A 172 -5.73 5.08 10.67
C TYR A 172 -5.91 5.57 12.11
N THR A 173 -6.89 6.46 12.34
CA THR A 173 -7.19 6.98 13.70
C THR A 173 -7.58 5.84 14.64
N ALA A 174 -8.44 4.91 14.20
CA ALA A 174 -8.81 3.73 14.97
C ALA A 174 -7.61 2.80 15.26
N ALA A 175 -6.59 2.78 14.39
CA ALA A 175 -5.36 2.06 14.58
C ALA A 175 -4.31 2.82 15.42
N GLY A 176 -4.62 4.03 15.92
CA GLY A 176 -3.75 4.84 16.78
C GLY A 176 -2.72 5.69 16.03
N PHE A 177 -3.00 6.05 14.79
CA PHE A 177 -2.24 7.06 14.06
C PHE A 177 -2.76 8.47 14.41
N GLU A 178 -1.85 9.44 14.43
CA GLU A 178 -2.13 10.85 14.64
C GLU A 178 -1.80 11.64 13.38
N VAL A 179 -2.59 12.68 13.08
CA VAL A 179 -2.30 13.61 11.97
C VAL A 179 -1.12 14.49 12.38
N ILE A 180 -0.05 14.46 11.59
CA ILE A 180 1.17 15.27 11.82
C ILE A 180 1.35 16.38 10.78
N LYS A 181 0.70 16.28 9.62
CA LYS A 181 0.73 17.31 8.56
C LYS A 181 -0.60 17.31 7.80
N THR A 182 -1.02 18.50 7.40
CA THR A 182 -2.17 18.72 6.51
C THR A 182 -1.72 19.55 5.33
N GLU A 183 -1.96 19.06 4.13
CA GLU A 183 -1.63 19.75 2.89
C GLU A 183 -2.79 20.62 2.42
N PRO A 184 -2.52 21.72 1.67
CA PRO A 184 -3.57 22.63 1.19
C PRO A 184 -4.62 21.95 0.29
N ASP A 185 -4.26 20.86 -0.39
CA ASP A 185 -5.14 20.08 -1.26
C ASP A 185 -6.00 19.04 -0.52
N GLY A 186 -5.92 19.00 0.82
CA GLY A 186 -6.62 18.07 1.69
C GLY A 186 -5.90 16.73 1.90
N GLY A 187 -4.68 16.58 1.41
CA GLY A 187 -3.80 15.47 1.76
C GLY A 187 -3.40 15.52 3.23
N LEU A 188 -3.27 14.38 3.88
CA LEU A 188 -2.85 14.28 5.27
C LEU A 188 -1.63 13.36 5.37
N THR A 189 -0.71 13.68 6.27
CA THR A 189 0.28 12.72 6.74
C THR A 189 -0.12 12.30 8.15
N VAL A 190 -0.33 10.99 8.33
CA VAL A 190 -0.60 10.41 9.65
C VAL A 190 0.55 9.52 10.07
N ARG A 191 0.89 9.52 11.36
CA ARG A 191 2.03 8.77 11.89
C ARG A 191 1.67 8.04 13.18
N LYS A 192 2.20 6.83 13.35
CA LYS A 192 2.06 6.02 14.55
C LYS A 192 3.43 5.53 14.99
N ARG A 193 3.71 5.60 16.29
CA ARG A 193 4.90 5.00 16.89
C ARG A 193 4.76 3.48 16.98
N LEU A 194 5.74 2.74 16.48
CA LEU A 194 5.73 1.27 16.44
C LEU A 194 6.51 0.63 17.59
N VAL A 195 7.53 1.32 18.13
CA VAL A 195 8.36 0.84 19.23
C VAL A 195 8.16 1.74 20.44
N ALA A 196 8.25 1.17 21.64
CA ALA A 196 8.27 1.94 22.87
C ALA A 196 9.46 2.92 22.89
N PRO A 197 9.33 4.06 23.61
CA PRO A 197 10.42 5.02 23.78
C PRO A 197 11.62 4.40 24.47
#